data_2aca19f6b958da83e27ce58762ff79a4
#
_entry.id   2aca19f6b958da83e27ce58762ff79a4
#
_cell.length_a   1.000
_cell.length_b   1.000
_cell.length_c   1.000
_cell.angle_alpha   90.00
_cell.angle_beta   90.00
_cell.angle_gamma   90.00
#
_symmetry.space_group_name_H-M   'P 1'
#
loop_
_entity.id
_entity.type
_entity.pdbx_description
1 polymer ?
#
loop_
_entity_poly.entity_id
_entity_poly.type
_entity_poly.pdbx_seq_one_letter_code
_entity_poly.pdbx_strand_id
1 'polypeptide(L)'
;MRKIEKILFPVDFAEKFETFLPWVHTFVDKFGATLYVLFVAQDLSEFSSFYVPHASIQNFQEEAVAAAKKKMAAVVQESLKKFPKLETRVAVGAAAAKILETVQKEGIDLIIMGVHGRKGLERTIFGSVADQIVQSAPCPVVTIRPEKP
;
A
#
# COMPACT_ATOMS: atom_id res chain seq x y z
N MET A 1 27.83 4.10 2.91
CA MET A 1 26.57 4.84 2.75
C MET A 1 25.56 3.97 2.02
N ARG A 2 24.38 3.84 2.60
CA ARG A 2 23.31 3.05 1.96
C ARG A 2 22.62 3.86 0.88
N LYS A 3 22.26 3.21 -0.21
CA LYS A 3 21.53 3.84 -1.31
C LYS A 3 20.04 3.54 -1.21
N ILE A 4 19.21 4.49 -1.59
CA ILE A 4 17.77 4.31 -1.69
C ILE A 4 17.41 4.29 -3.17
N GLU A 5 17.26 3.11 -3.71
CA GLU A 5 16.97 2.89 -5.13
C GLU A 5 15.53 2.42 -5.36
N LYS A 6 14.89 1.86 -4.33
CA LYS A 6 13.53 1.33 -4.41
C LYS A 6 12.72 1.79 -3.21
N ILE A 7 11.63 2.49 -3.48
CA ILE A 7 10.70 3.01 -2.48
C ILE A 7 9.37 2.31 -2.64
N LEU A 8 8.83 1.79 -1.54
CA LEU A 8 7.50 1.16 -1.51
C LEU A 8 6.50 2.12 -0.91
N PHE A 9 5.40 2.33 -1.61
CA PHE A 9 4.26 3.11 -1.15
C PHE A 9 3.00 2.23 -1.16
N PRO A 10 2.63 1.64 -0.01
CA PRO A 10 1.36 0.93 0.11
C PRO A 10 0.20 1.90 0.04
N VAL A 11 -0.84 1.55 -0.70
CA VAL A 11 -2.03 2.39 -0.87
C VAL A 11 -3.29 1.65 -0.43
N ASP A 12 -4.25 2.41 0.07
CA ASP A 12 -5.61 1.97 0.30
C ASP A 12 -6.52 2.79 -0.59
N PHE A 13 -7.22 2.14 -1.52
CA PHE A 13 -8.10 2.82 -2.47
C PHE A 13 -9.36 3.39 -1.83
N ALA A 14 -9.71 2.98 -0.60
CA ALA A 14 -10.79 3.57 0.18
C ALA A 14 -10.44 4.96 0.71
N GLU A 15 -9.17 5.34 0.67
CA GLU A 15 -8.67 6.60 1.18
C GLU A 15 -8.14 7.48 0.05
N LYS A 16 -8.02 8.78 0.32
CA LYS A 16 -7.46 9.74 -0.64
C LYS A 16 -5.93 9.69 -0.58
N PHE A 17 -5.35 8.61 -1.07
CA PHE A 17 -3.89 8.44 -1.08
C PHE A 17 -3.19 9.54 -1.90
N GLU A 18 -3.90 10.19 -2.80
CA GLU A 18 -3.36 11.29 -3.62
C GLU A 18 -2.82 12.44 -2.77
N THR A 19 -3.36 12.61 -1.56
CA THR A 19 -2.89 13.66 -0.63
C THR A 19 -1.46 13.44 -0.17
N PHE A 20 -0.95 12.22 -0.26
CA PHE A 20 0.43 11.89 0.10
C PHE A 20 1.41 11.99 -1.06
N LEU A 21 0.93 12.03 -2.29
CA LEU A 21 1.78 12.00 -3.47
C LEU A 21 2.81 13.12 -3.55
N PRO A 22 2.53 14.36 -3.12
CA PRO A 22 3.56 15.38 -3.10
C PRO A 22 4.80 14.98 -2.27
N TRP A 23 4.60 14.36 -1.12
CA TRP A 23 5.70 13.84 -0.30
C TRP A 23 6.40 12.67 -0.97
N VAL A 24 5.63 11.72 -1.49
CA VAL A 24 6.19 10.57 -2.22
C VAL A 24 7.05 11.05 -3.38
N HIS A 25 6.56 12.04 -4.13
CA HIS A 25 7.29 12.61 -5.25
C HIS A 25 8.61 13.24 -4.80
N THR A 26 8.60 13.98 -3.68
CA THR A 26 9.81 14.58 -3.12
C THR A 26 10.88 13.52 -2.83
N PHE A 27 10.49 12.43 -2.15
CA PHE A 27 11.43 11.35 -1.83
C PHE A 27 11.94 10.64 -3.07
N VAL A 28 11.05 10.30 -3.99
CA VAL A 28 11.41 9.61 -5.24
C VAL A 28 12.37 10.47 -6.07
N ASP A 29 12.08 11.75 -6.20
CA ASP A 29 12.90 12.69 -6.96
C ASP A 29 14.29 12.85 -6.35
N LYS A 30 14.35 13.07 -5.02
CA LYS A 30 15.61 13.27 -4.31
C LYS A 30 16.56 12.08 -4.41
N PHE A 31 16.03 10.87 -4.39
CA PHE A 31 16.86 9.66 -4.47
C PHE A 31 16.98 9.08 -5.88
N GLY A 32 16.23 9.58 -6.85
CA GLY A 32 16.17 8.99 -8.17
C GLY A 32 15.68 7.55 -8.15
N ALA A 33 14.76 7.25 -7.23
CA ALA A 33 14.35 5.88 -6.94
C ALA A 33 13.22 5.40 -7.86
N THR A 34 13.10 4.08 -7.97
CA THR A 34 11.91 3.44 -8.54
C THR A 34 10.83 3.41 -7.47
N LEU A 35 9.62 3.83 -7.84
CA LEU A 35 8.46 3.77 -6.95
C LEU A 35 7.69 2.47 -7.17
N TYR A 36 7.49 1.73 -6.08
CA TYR A 36 6.62 0.54 -6.05
C TYR A 36 5.33 0.93 -5.32
N VAL A 37 4.21 0.83 -6.00
CA VAL A 37 2.89 1.07 -5.41
C VAL A 37 2.20 -0.27 -5.22
N LEU A 38 1.83 -0.57 -3.99
CA LEU A 38 1.24 -1.85 -3.61
C LEU A 38 -0.16 -1.65 -3.03
N PHE A 39 -1.11 -2.39 -3.56
CA PHE A 39 -2.42 -2.56 -2.94
C PHE A 39 -2.56 -4.00 -2.44
N VAL A 40 -3.01 -4.17 -1.21
CA VAL A 40 -3.27 -5.49 -0.63
C VAL A 40 -4.77 -5.68 -0.48
N ALA A 41 -5.32 -6.63 -1.24
CA ALA A 41 -6.71 -7.03 -1.12
C ALA A 41 -6.87 -8.01 0.04
N GLN A 42 -7.97 -7.88 0.77
CA GLN A 42 -8.28 -8.78 1.88
C GLN A 42 -8.46 -10.21 1.37
N ASP A 43 -7.91 -11.17 2.10
CA ASP A 43 -8.15 -12.59 1.85
C ASP A 43 -9.55 -12.94 2.38
N LEU A 44 -10.44 -13.34 1.47
CA LEU A 44 -11.83 -13.64 1.79
C LEU A 44 -12.05 -15.12 2.13
N SER A 45 -11.04 -15.96 2.10
CA SER A 45 -11.17 -17.40 2.35
C SER A 45 -11.72 -17.71 3.74
N GLU A 46 -11.45 -16.86 4.72
CA GLU A 46 -11.96 -17.00 6.09
C GLU A 46 -13.49 -16.84 6.20
N PHE A 47 -14.11 -16.25 5.19
CA PHE A 47 -15.56 -16.05 5.17
C PHE A 47 -16.33 -17.22 4.58
N SER A 48 -15.65 -18.28 4.11
CA SER A 48 -16.34 -19.49 3.68
C SER A 48 -17.00 -20.19 4.88
N SER A 49 -18.24 -20.60 4.70
CA SER A 49 -19.03 -21.22 5.75
C SER A 49 -19.99 -22.22 5.13
N PHE A 50 -20.74 -22.92 5.98
CA PHE A 50 -21.80 -23.83 5.52
C PHE A 50 -22.81 -23.13 4.60
N TYR A 51 -23.11 -21.84 4.89
CA TYR A 51 -24.07 -21.05 4.13
C TYR A 51 -23.48 -20.35 2.91
N VAL A 52 -22.15 -20.16 2.91
CA VAL A 52 -21.45 -19.53 1.79
C VAL A 52 -20.39 -20.51 1.29
N PRO A 53 -20.65 -21.21 0.18
CA PRO A 53 -19.72 -22.21 -0.34
C PRO A 53 -18.36 -21.62 -0.69
N HIS A 54 -17.31 -22.41 -0.54
CA HIS A 54 -15.94 -22.01 -0.87
C HIS A 54 -15.80 -21.50 -2.31
N ALA A 55 -16.50 -22.13 -3.26
CA ALA A 55 -16.50 -21.70 -4.66
C ALA A 55 -17.02 -20.27 -4.84
N SER A 56 -18.08 -19.91 -4.10
CA SER A 56 -18.61 -18.54 -4.14
C SER A 56 -17.63 -17.51 -3.57
N ILE A 57 -16.97 -17.83 -2.47
CA ILE A 57 -15.93 -16.98 -1.88
C ILE A 57 -14.76 -16.82 -2.85
N GLN A 58 -14.34 -17.89 -3.50
CA GLN A 58 -13.27 -17.84 -4.48
C GLN A 58 -13.62 -16.92 -5.67
N ASN A 59 -14.86 -16.96 -6.15
CA ASN A 59 -15.32 -16.09 -7.20
C ASN A 59 -15.32 -14.62 -6.76
N PHE A 60 -15.79 -14.32 -5.54
CA PHE A 60 -15.72 -12.97 -4.97
C PHE A 60 -14.28 -12.48 -4.84
N GLN A 61 -13.37 -13.36 -4.43
CA GLN A 61 -11.96 -13.02 -4.31
C GLN A 61 -11.37 -12.66 -5.68
N GLU A 62 -11.64 -13.44 -6.69
CA GLU A 62 -11.15 -13.20 -8.06
C GLU A 62 -11.70 -11.87 -8.61
N GLU A 63 -12.98 -11.59 -8.38
CA GLU A 63 -13.62 -10.33 -8.78
C GLU A 63 -12.99 -9.14 -8.04
N ALA A 64 -12.72 -9.28 -6.74
CA ALA A 64 -12.10 -8.24 -5.94
C ALA A 64 -10.69 -7.93 -6.43
N VAL A 65 -9.90 -8.96 -6.75
CA VAL A 65 -8.55 -8.79 -7.29
C VAL A 65 -8.59 -8.14 -8.68
N ALA A 66 -9.50 -8.58 -9.55
CA ALA A 66 -9.66 -7.98 -10.87
C ALA A 66 -10.04 -6.51 -10.79
N ALA A 67 -10.97 -6.17 -9.88
CA ALA A 67 -11.36 -4.78 -9.62
C ALA A 67 -10.19 -3.95 -9.10
N ALA A 68 -9.39 -4.50 -8.21
CA ALA A 68 -8.20 -3.83 -7.67
C ALA A 68 -7.16 -3.56 -8.76
N LYS A 69 -6.91 -4.52 -9.64
CA LYS A 69 -5.99 -4.35 -10.77
C LYS A 69 -6.49 -3.28 -11.74
N LYS A 70 -7.79 -3.26 -12.02
CA LYS A 70 -8.40 -2.24 -12.87
C LYS A 70 -8.29 -0.85 -12.22
N LYS A 71 -8.56 -0.76 -10.91
CA LYS A 71 -8.41 0.48 -10.17
C LYS A 71 -6.95 0.95 -10.17
N MET A 72 -6.00 0.05 -9.98
CA MET A 72 -4.57 0.37 -10.03
C MET A 72 -4.20 0.96 -11.40
N ALA A 73 -4.66 0.35 -12.50
CA ALA A 73 -4.40 0.86 -13.84
C ALA A 73 -4.96 2.27 -14.03
N ALA A 74 -6.18 2.53 -13.53
CA ALA A 74 -6.78 3.86 -13.59
C ALA A 74 -5.98 4.88 -12.78
N VAL A 75 -5.54 4.51 -11.58
CA VAL A 75 -4.73 5.35 -10.69
C VAL A 75 -3.39 5.71 -11.36
N VAL A 76 -2.76 4.76 -12.04
CA VAL A 76 -1.53 5.02 -12.79
C VAL A 76 -1.77 6.10 -13.83
N GLN A 77 -2.86 6.01 -14.59
CA GLN A 77 -3.19 6.98 -15.62
C GLN A 77 -3.55 8.36 -15.07
N GLU A 78 -4.25 8.41 -13.95
CA GLU A 78 -4.75 9.67 -13.37
C GLU A 78 -3.73 10.38 -12.49
N SER A 79 -3.00 9.63 -11.66
CA SER A 79 -2.25 10.19 -10.54
C SER A 79 -0.76 9.88 -10.55
N LEU A 80 -0.32 8.83 -11.21
CA LEU A 80 1.05 8.32 -11.10
C LEU A 80 1.91 8.53 -12.35
N LYS A 81 1.41 9.23 -13.36
CA LYS A 81 2.16 9.47 -14.60
C LYS A 81 3.46 10.24 -14.42
N LYS A 82 3.56 11.03 -13.36
CA LYS A 82 4.74 11.86 -13.10
C LYS A 82 5.95 11.07 -12.61
N PHE A 83 5.75 9.80 -12.22
CA PHE A 83 6.83 8.97 -11.72
C PHE A 83 7.50 8.25 -12.91
N PRO A 84 8.78 8.57 -13.21
CA PRO A 84 9.43 8.03 -14.41
C PRO A 84 9.73 6.53 -14.31
N LYS A 85 9.94 6.03 -13.08
CA LYS A 85 10.19 4.62 -12.80
C LYS A 85 9.14 4.14 -11.82
N LEU A 86 8.14 3.44 -12.33
CA LEU A 86 6.98 3.01 -11.56
C LEU A 86 6.73 1.52 -11.74
N GLU A 87 6.55 0.83 -10.63
CA GLU A 87 6.11 -0.56 -10.57
C GLU A 87 4.86 -0.65 -9.72
N THR A 88 3.88 -1.41 -10.14
CA THR A 88 2.65 -1.60 -9.38
C THR A 88 2.45 -3.07 -9.04
N ARG A 89 1.86 -3.33 -7.87
CA ARG A 89 1.60 -4.69 -7.38
C ARG A 89 0.23 -4.74 -6.71
N VAL A 90 -0.46 -5.84 -6.91
CA VAL A 90 -1.69 -6.19 -6.17
C VAL A 90 -1.44 -7.54 -5.52
N ALA A 91 -1.58 -7.60 -4.21
CA ALA A 91 -1.43 -8.83 -3.44
C ALA A 91 -2.71 -9.14 -2.67
N VAL A 92 -2.85 -10.38 -2.23
CA VAL A 92 -3.99 -10.83 -1.43
C VAL A 92 -3.48 -11.38 -0.10
N GLY A 93 -4.02 -10.91 1.00
CA GLY A 93 -3.64 -11.40 2.32
C GLY A 93 -3.79 -10.33 3.40
N ALA A 94 -3.08 -10.52 4.49
CA ALA A 94 -2.99 -9.52 5.55
C ALA A 94 -2.07 -8.39 5.11
N ALA A 95 -2.51 -7.16 5.24
CA ALA A 95 -1.80 -5.99 4.70
C ALA A 95 -0.36 -5.90 5.20
N ALA A 96 -0.13 -5.93 6.51
CA ALA A 96 1.21 -5.82 7.06
C ALA A 96 2.13 -6.96 6.60
N ALA A 97 1.64 -8.19 6.59
CA ALA A 97 2.42 -9.35 6.15
C ALA A 97 2.81 -9.23 4.68
N LYS A 98 1.90 -8.80 3.81
CA LYS A 98 2.16 -8.66 2.38
C LYS A 98 3.07 -7.49 2.06
N ILE A 99 2.99 -6.40 2.82
CA ILE A 99 3.92 -5.28 2.72
C ILE A 99 5.34 -5.75 3.06
N LEU A 100 5.52 -6.44 4.19
CA LEU A 100 6.84 -6.95 4.61
C LEU A 100 7.39 -7.99 3.63
N GLU A 101 6.54 -8.86 3.12
CA GLU A 101 6.92 -9.83 2.09
C GLU A 101 7.42 -9.12 0.83
N THR A 102 6.73 -8.07 0.38
CA THR A 102 7.12 -7.28 -0.78
C THR A 102 8.47 -6.58 -0.55
N VAL A 103 8.70 -6.05 0.65
CA VAL A 103 9.99 -5.44 1.01
C VAL A 103 11.13 -6.41 0.79
N GLN A 104 10.97 -7.64 1.24
CA GLN A 104 12.00 -8.67 1.10
C GLN A 104 12.16 -9.14 -0.33
N LYS A 105 11.05 -9.45 -0.98
CA LYS A 105 11.03 -9.99 -2.34
C LYS A 105 11.58 -9.01 -3.37
N GLU A 106 11.20 -7.75 -3.27
CA GLU A 106 11.59 -6.72 -4.24
C GLU A 106 12.87 -5.96 -3.85
N GLY A 107 13.38 -6.18 -2.65
CA GLY A 107 14.57 -5.47 -2.17
C GLY A 107 14.32 -3.98 -1.93
N ILE A 108 13.24 -3.67 -1.24
CA ILE A 108 12.83 -2.28 -0.96
C ILE A 108 13.79 -1.63 0.05
N ASP A 109 14.19 -0.41 -0.22
CA ASP A 109 15.14 0.34 0.60
C ASP A 109 14.47 1.34 1.55
N LEU A 110 13.24 1.74 1.25
CA LEU A 110 12.49 2.72 2.04
C LEU A 110 11.00 2.48 1.85
N ILE A 111 10.24 2.52 2.94
CA ILE A 111 8.77 2.49 2.90
C ILE A 111 8.26 3.88 3.22
N ILE A 112 7.31 4.37 2.44
CA ILE A 112 6.54 5.58 2.75
C ILE A 112 5.10 5.15 2.99
N MET A 113 4.56 5.50 4.16
CA MET A 113 3.19 5.16 4.53
C MET A 113 2.41 6.41 4.90
N GLY A 114 1.20 6.51 4.36
CA GLY A 114 0.23 7.46 4.85
C GLY A 114 -0.33 6.98 6.18
N VAL A 115 -0.43 7.89 7.14
CA VAL A 115 -1.01 7.61 8.45
C VAL A 115 -2.31 8.40 8.57
N HIS A 116 -3.43 7.68 8.67
CA HIS A 116 -4.73 8.30 8.84
C HIS A 116 -5.21 8.12 10.27
N GLY A 117 -5.62 9.23 10.91
CA GLY A 117 -6.54 9.14 12.00
C GLY A 117 -7.94 8.85 11.42
N ARG A 118 -8.60 7.76 11.83
CA ARG A 118 -10.03 7.64 11.56
C ARG A 118 -10.74 8.86 12.12
N LYS A 119 -11.69 9.42 11.37
CA LYS A 119 -12.54 10.50 11.89
C LYS A 119 -13.03 10.14 13.30
N GLY A 120 -12.71 10.97 14.28
CA GLY A 120 -13.10 10.79 15.68
C GLY A 120 -12.12 10.02 16.56
N LEU A 121 -11.02 9.49 16.03
CA LEU A 121 -9.98 8.81 16.81
C LEU A 121 -8.67 9.61 16.75
N GLU A 122 -8.66 10.77 17.37
CA GLU A 122 -7.47 11.64 17.45
C GLU A 122 -6.30 10.99 18.18
N ARG A 123 -6.51 9.84 18.84
CA ARG A 123 -5.53 9.19 19.69
C ARG A 123 -4.71 8.10 18.99
N THR A 124 -5.11 7.63 17.84
CA THR A 124 -4.32 6.65 17.09
C THR A 124 -3.38 7.40 16.16
N ILE A 125 -2.16 7.54 16.60
CA ILE A 125 -1.09 8.15 15.82
C ILE A 125 -0.80 7.31 14.57
N PHE A 126 -0.98 5.99 14.65
CA PHE A 126 -0.76 5.06 13.56
C PHE A 126 -1.95 4.11 13.46
N GLY A 127 -2.36 3.77 12.23
CA GLY A 127 -3.23 2.62 12.02
C GLY A 127 -2.49 1.33 12.41
N SER A 128 -3.22 0.25 12.67
CA SER A 128 -2.64 -1.03 13.09
C SER A 128 -1.60 -1.56 12.09
N VAL A 129 -1.83 -1.37 10.80
CA VAL A 129 -0.89 -1.78 9.74
C VAL A 129 0.40 -0.97 9.82
N ALA A 130 0.29 0.37 9.90
CA ALA A 130 1.47 1.24 9.99
C ALA A 130 2.29 0.94 11.24
N ASP A 131 1.63 0.70 12.38
CA ASP A 131 2.31 0.34 13.62
C ASP A 131 3.13 -0.95 13.46
N GLN A 132 2.54 -1.99 12.88
CA GLN A 132 3.25 -3.25 12.62
C GLN A 132 4.43 -3.06 11.68
N ILE A 133 4.27 -2.25 10.65
CA ILE A 133 5.36 -2.00 9.68
C ILE A 133 6.50 -1.24 10.35
N VAL A 134 6.21 -0.21 11.13
CA VAL A 134 7.23 0.55 11.85
C VAL A 134 8.04 -0.34 12.79
N GLN A 135 7.37 -1.29 13.46
CA GLN A 135 8.03 -2.21 14.38
C GLN A 135 8.85 -3.30 13.69
N SER A 136 8.45 -3.73 12.51
CA SER A 136 8.96 -4.96 11.91
C SER A 136 9.73 -4.78 10.61
N ALA A 137 9.68 -3.61 9.98
CA ALA A 137 10.33 -3.40 8.69
C ALA A 137 11.87 -3.48 8.81
N PRO A 138 12.55 -4.18 7.88
CA PRO A 138 14.01 -4.24 7.87
C PRO A 138 14.66 -3.00 7.24
N CYS A 139 13.88 -2.04 6.80
CA CYS A 139 14.34 -0.79 6.19
C CYS A 139 13.68 0.42 6.86
N PRO A 140 14.18 1.63 6.62
CA PRO A 140 13.54 2.85 7.14
C PRO A 140 12.10 2.99 6.68
N VAL A 141 11.27 3.52 7.56
CA VAL A 141 9.85 3.78 7.31
C VAL A 141 9.58 5.26 7.56
N VAL A 142 9.08 5.95 6.55
CA VAL A 142 8.62 7.32 6.68
C VAL A 142 7.11 7.30 6.76
N THR A 143 6.57 7.90 7.81
CA THR A 143 5.12 8.04 7.97
C THR A 143 4.73 9.48 7.67
N ILE A 144 3.66 9.64 6.89
CA ILE A 144 3.18 10.95 6.46
C ILE A 144 1.73 11.12 6.91
N ARG A 145 1.45 12.24 7.54
CA ARG A 145 0.09 12.64 7.88
C ARG A 145 -0.47 13.49 6.74
N PRO A 146 -1.77 13.36 6.43
CA PRO A 146 -2.39 14.27 5.48
C PRO A 146 -2.37 15.68 6.05
N GLU A 147 -2.14 16.66 5.20
CA GLU A 147 -2.29 18.05 5.59
C GLU A 147 -3.75 18.29 5.97
N LYS A 148 -3.97 19.03 7.04
CA LYS A 148 -5.32 19.45 7.40
C LYS A 148 -5.82 20.41 6.33
N PRO A 149 -7.04 20.20 5.81
CA PRO A 149 -7.63 21.15 4.86
C PRO A 149 -7.82 22.51 5.47
#